data_c0f0f5e74846fb7bf2bc247161dbeba3
#
_entry.id   c0f0f5e74846fb7bf2bc247161dbeba3
#
_cell.length_a   1.000
_cell.length_b   1.000
_cell.length_c   1.000
_cell.angle_alpha   90.00
_cell.angle_beta   90.00
_cell.angle_gamma   90.00
#
_symmetry.space_group_name_H-M   'P 1'
#
loop_
_entity.id
_entity.type
_entity.pdbx_description
1 polymer ?
#
loop_
_entity_poly.entity_id
_entity_poly.type
_entity_poly.pdbx_seq_one_letter_code
_entity_poly.pdbx_strand_id
1 'polypeptide(L)'
;MTDVRNVSIALGQISEPWQPHRLASINDYDLKVVKIRGEFVWHTHPDTDELFLVKSGRLTIQLRDGNVELGPDDVFVVPAGIEHCPRADEEVSALLFEPKGTVNTGDAGGDRTAELQEL
;
A
#
# COMPACT_ATOMS: atom_id res chain seq x y z
N MET A 1 16.49 -1.04 -18.72
CA MET A 1 15.27 -1.44 -19.43
C MET A 1 14.17 -0.44 -19.18
N THR A 2 13.51 -0.02 -20.22
CA THR A 2 12.53 1.06 -20.15
C THR A 2 11.17 0.60 -20.67
N ASP A 3 10.62 -0.43 -20.04
CA ASP A 3 9.32 -0.96 -20.41
C ASP A 3 8.21 -0.05 -19.88
N VAL A 4 7.20 0.14 -20.70
CA VAL A 4 5.98 0.79 -20.22
C VAL A 4 5.20 -0.20 -19.37
N ARG A 5 4.79 0.21 -18.18
CA ARG A 5 3.96 -0.59 -17.29
C ARG A 5 2.59 0.06 -17.20
N ASN A 6 1.56 -0.77 -17.05
CA ASN A 6 0.18 -0.30 -16.97
C ASN A 6 -0.44 -0.72 -15.64
N VAL A 7 -0.96 0.26 -14.92
CA VAL A 7 -1.51 0.04 -13.57
C VAL A 7 -2.70 -0.93 -13.61
N SER A 8 -3.63 -0.72 -14.53
CA SER A 8 -4.84 -1.55 -14.61
C SER A 8 -4.51 -2.99 -15.00
N ILE A 9 -3.58 -3.18 -15.94
CA ILE A 9 -3.14 -4.52 -16.34
C ILE A 9 -2.46 -5.20 -15.15
N ALA A 10 -1.59 -4.51 -14.46
CA ALA A 10 -0.89 -5.06 -13.29
C ALA A 10 -1.86 -5.46 -12.19
N LEU A 11 -2.83 -4.60 -11.88
CA LEU A 11 -3.84 -4.91 -10.88
C LEU A 11 -4.68 -6.12 -11.28
N GLY A 12 -4.94 -6.31 -12.57
CA GLY A 12 -5.67 -7.47 -13.07
C GLY A 12 -4.91 -8.79 -12.91
N GLN A 13 -3.62 -8.75 -12.67
CA GLN A 13 -2.78 -9.94 -12.46
C GLN A 13 -2.66 -10.33 -10.99
N ILE A 14 -3.20 -9.52 -10.07
CA ILE A 14 -3.12 -9.74 -8.65
C ILE A 14 -4.48 -10.22 -8.13
N SER A 15 -4.52 -11.27 -7.32
CA SER A 15 -5.75 -11.76 -6.72
C SER A 15 -5.73 -11.74 -5.20
N GLU A 16 -4.57 -11.91 -4.59
CA GLU A 16 -4.46 -12.01 -3.14
C GLU A 16 -4.29 -10.64 -2.49
N PRO A 17 -5.07 -10.32 -1.45
CA PRO A 17 -4.89 -9.05 -0.74
C PRO A 17 -3.61 -9.04 0.10
N TRP A 18 -3.15 -7.87 0.43
CA TRP A 18 -2.02 -7.61 1.31
C TRP A 18 -0.67 -8.10 0.79
N GLN A 19 -0.56 -8.34 -0.52
CA GLN A 19 0.69 -8.75 -1.15
C GLN A 19 1.12 -7.70 -2.18
N PRO A 20 1.95 -6.75 -1.78
CA PRO A 20 2.39 -5.70 -2.71
C PRO A 20 3.27 -6.27 -3.83
N HIS A 21 3.09 -5.73 -5.03
CA HIS A 21 3.88 -6.09 -6.20
C HIS A 21 4.55 -4.84 -6.74
N ARG A 22 5.84 -4.95 -7.03
CA ARG A 22 6.57 -3.83 -7.64
C ARG A 22 6.10 -3.63 -9.06
N LEU A 23 5.64 -2.41 -9.35
CA LEU A 23 5.27 -2.01 -10.70
C LEU A 23 6.42 -1.29 -11.40
N ALA A 24 7.09 -0.40 -10.69
CA ALA A 24 8.18 0.40 -11.21
C ALA A 24 9.04 0.91 -10.06
N SER A 25 10.21 1.39 -10.40
CA SER A 25 11.12 2.01 -9.43
C SER A 25 11.57 3.35 -9.96
N ILE A 26 11.73 4.29 -9.06
CA ILE A 26 12.34 5.58 -9.37
C ILE A 26 13.29 5.95 -8.25
N ASN A 27 14.58 6.15 -8.59
CA ASN A 27 15.62 6.39 -7.59
C ASN A 27 15.60 5.29 -6.53
N ASP A 28 15.54 5.66 -5.26
CA ASP A 28 15.50 4.70 -4.14
C ASP A 28 14.08 4.31 -3.74
N TYR A 29 13.09 4.61 -4.58
CA TYR A 29 11.68 4.35 -4.28
C TYR A 29 11.09 3.32 -5.21
N ASP A 30 10.10 2.59 -4.70
CA ASP A 30 9.29 1.67 -5.47
C ASP A 30 7.85 2.20 -5.58
N LEU A 31 7.29 2.06 -6.77
CA LEU A 31 5.85 2.18 -6.98
C LEU A 31 5.27 0.77 -6.98
N LYS A 32 4.36 0.51 -6.04
CA LYS A 32 3.77 -0.82 -5.85
C LYS A 32 2.29 -0.79 -6.13
N VAL A 33 1.75 -1.92 -6.56
CA VAL A 33 0.31 -2.15 -6.66
C VAL A 33 -0.08 -3.19 -5.64
N VAL A 34 -1.27 -3.04 -5.07
CA VAL A 34 -1.74 -3.93 -4.01
C VAL A 34 -3.26 -4.00 -4.01
N LYS A 35 -3.79 -5.18 -3.68
CA LYS A 35 -5.21 -5.37 -3.34
C LYS A 35 -5.36 -5.32 -1.84
N ILE A 36 -6.42 -4.68 -1.36
CA ILE A 36 -6.68 -4.50 0.06
C ILE A 36 -8.10 -4.95 0.34
N ARG A 37 -8.25 -5.82 1.33
CA ARG A 37 -9.56 -6.28 1.80
C ARG A 37 -9.44 -6.74 3.24
N GLY A 38 -10.40 -6.33 4.07
CA GLY A 38 -10.38 -6.61 5.50
C GLY A 38 -9.52 -5.62 6.26
N GLU A 39 -9.20 -5.95 7.49
CA GLU A 39 -8.37 -5.11 8.35
C GLU A 39 -6.93 -5.62 8.34
N PHE A 40 -6.00 -4.71 8.22
CA PHE A 40 -4.58 -5.05 8.25
C PHE A 40 -4.10 -5.18 9.70
N VAL A 41 -2.94 -4.64 10.03
CA VAL A 41 -2.42 -4.57 11.40
C VAL A 41 -2.05 -3.13 11.71
N TRP A 42 -2.14 -2.76 12.99
CA TRP A 42 -1.61 -1.48 13.43
C TRP A 42 -0.09 -1.53 13.38
N HIS A 43 0.51 -0.60 12.69
CA HIS A 43 1.96 -0.59 12.49
C HIS A 43 2.46 0.81 12.21
N THR A 44 3.78 0.94 12.24
CA THR A 44 4.50 2.18 11.99
C THR A 44 5.64 1.92 11.02
N HIS A 45 5.90 2.87 10.14
CA HIS A 45 7.16 2.93 9.40
C HIS A 45 7.97 4.06 10.03
N PRO A 46 8.93 3.74 10.94
CA PRO A 46 9.53 4.76 11.80
C PRO A 46 10.30 5.85 11.06
N ASP A 47 10.92 5.49 9.94
CA ASP A 47 11.90 6.36 9.28
C ASP A 47 11.43 6.90 7.93
N THR A 48 10.23 6.56 7.48
CA THR A 48 9.79 6.95 6.14
C THR A 48 8.30 7.23 6.08
N ASP A 49 7.94 8.13 5.16
CA ASP A 49 6.54 8.36 4.79
C ASP A 49 6.06 7.26 3.85
N GLU A 50 4.76 7.04 3.82
CA GLU A 50 4.15 6.10 2.90
C GLU A 50 2.98 6.78 2.19
N LEU A 51 2.99 6.75 0.85
CA LEU A 51 1.93 7.37 0.06
C LEU A 51 0.96 6.29 -0.42
N PHE A 52 -0.33 6.54 -0.22
CA PHE A 52 -1.43 5.73 -0.75
C PHE A 52 -2.17 6.50 -1.83
N LEU A 53 -2.44 5.83 -2.96
CA LEU A 53 -3.34 6.33 -4.00
C LEU A 53 -4.35 5.23 -4.30
N VAL A 54 -5.62 5.50 -4.10
CA VAL A 54 -6.69 4.52 -4.36
C VAL A 54 -7.07 4.59 -5.83
N LYS A 55 -7.11 3.43 -6.50
CA LYS A 55 -7.58 3.32 -7.89
C LYS A 55 -9.05 2.95 -7.95
N SER A 56 -9.48 2.06 -7.08
CA SER A 56 -10.88 1.63 -7.02
C SER A 56 -11.24 1.20 -5.60
N GLY A 57 -12.51 1.38 -5.25
CA GLY A 57 -13.02 1.05 -3.93
C GLY A 57 -12.85 2.19 -2.95
N ARG A 58 -13.12 1.90 -1.67
CA ARG A 58 -12.98 2.87 -0.60
C ARG A 58 -12.11 2.30 0.50
N LEU A 59 -11.03 3.01 0.80
CA LEU A 59 -10.05 2.62 1.79
C LEU A 59 -10.18 3.50 3.03
N THR A 60 -10.23 2.88 4.19
CA THR A 60 -10.13 3.59 5.46
C THR A 60 -8.72 3.40 6.00
N ILE A 61 -8.02 4.50 6.26
CA ILE A 61 -6.76 4.43 6.99
C ILE A 61 -7.06 4.87 8.42
N GLN A 62 -7.03 3.91 9.33
CA GLN A 62 -7.28 4.17 10.74
C GLN A 62 -6.03 4.79 11.36
N LEU A 63 -6.20 5.93 12.00
CA LEU A 63 -5.17 6.58 12.82
C LEU A 63 -5.67 6.60 14.24
N ARG A 64 -4.78 6.77 15.21
CA ARG A 64 -5.19 6.72 16.62
C ARG A 64 -6.13 7.86 17.02
N ASP A 65 -6.05 8.99 16.33
CA ASP A 65 -6.88 10.16 16.61
C ASP A 65 -8.03 10.35 15.61
N GLY A 66 -8.31 9.37 14.76
CA GLY A 66 -9.40 9.45 13.80
C GLY A 66 -9.05 8.73 12.51
N ASN A 67 -10.07 8.50 11.68
CA ASN A 67 -9.91 7.78 10.44
C ASN A 67 -9.86 8.72 9.25
N VAL A 68 -9.13 8.30 8.20
CA VAL A 68 -9.08 8.99 6.92
C VAL A 68 -9.72 8.08 5.88
N GLU A 69 -10.66 8.62 5.11
CA GLU A 69 -11.37 7.88 4.06
C GLU A 69 -10.83 8.30 2.70
N LEU A 70 -10.50 7.31 1.87
CA LEU A 70 -9.98 7.52 0.51
C LEU A 70 -10.87 6.83 -0.50
N GLY A 71 -11.33 7.57 -1.49
CA GLY A 71 -12.02 7.02 -2.65
C GLY A 71 -11.11 7.04 -3.88
N PRO A 72 -11.64 6.65 -5.06
CA PRO A 72 -10.83 6.61 -6.28
C PRO A 72 -10.14 7.95 -6.57
N ASP A 73 -8.87 7.88 -6.90
CA ASP A 73 -7.97 8.98 -7.21
C ASP A 73 -7.59 9.85 -6.01
N ASP A 74 -8.02 9.50 -4.80
CA ASP A 74 -7.55 10.19 -3.60
C ASP A 74 -6.14 9.73 -3.24
N VAL A 75 -5.35 10.67 -2.73
CA VAL A 75 -3.98 10.45 -2.29
C VAL A 75 -3.85 10.86 -0.83
N PHE A 76 -3.17 10.04 -0.06
CA PHE A 76 -2.86 10.35 1.34
C PHE A 76 -1.45 9.89 1.67
N VAL A 77 -0.69 10.76 2.35
CA VAL A 77 0.63 10.40 2.84
C VAL A 77 0.54 10.17 4.34
N VAL A 78 0.91 8.96 4.77
CA VAL A 78 1.09 8.65 6.19
C VAL A 78 2.50 9.08 6.55
N PRO A 79 2.66 10.08 7.43
CA PRO A 79 4.00 10.53 7.81
C PRO A 79 4.78 9.46 8.58
N ALA A 80 6.10 9.52 8.47
CA ALA A 80 6.99 8.65 9.23
C ALA A 80 6.62 8.69 10.72
N GLY A 81 6.61 7.52 11.35
CA GLY A 81 6.35 7.38 12.77
C GLY A 81 4.88 7.42 13.20
N ILE A 82 3.96 7.60 12.25
CA ILE A 82 2.53 7.64 12.58
C ILE A 82 1.94 6.23 12.52
N GLU A 83 1.39 5.80 13.64
CA GLU A 83 0.75 4.50 13.76
C GLU A 83 -0.56 4.47 12.97
N HIS A 84 -0.74 3.44 12.15
CA HIS A 84 -1.91 3.34 11.29
C HIS A 84 -2.27 1.89 10.98
N CYS A 85 -3.52 1.70 10.55
CA CYS A 85 -4.03 0.39 10.19
C CYS A 85 -5.02 0.54 9.03
N PRO A 86 -4.62 0.19 7.81
CA PRO A 86 -5.54 0.21 6.67
C PRO A 86 -6.65 -0.83 6.83
N ARG A 87 -7.86 -0.46 6.38
CA ARG A 87 -9.01 -1.34 6.43
C ARG A 87 -9.92 -1.06 5.22
N ALA A 88 -10.47 -2.13 4.65
CA ALA A 88 -11.44 -2.01 3.56
C ALA A 88 -12.51 -3.08 3.72
N ASP A 89 -13.79 -2.68 3.69
CA ASP A 89 -14.91 -3.61 3.80
C ASP A 89 -15.06 -4.45 2.54
N GLU A 90 -14.79 -3.84 1.38
CA GLU A 90 -14.77 -4.51 0.09
C GLU A 90 -13.41 -4.31 -0.56
N GLU A 91 -13.12 -5.08 -1.61
CA GLU A 91 -11.79 -5.03 -2.25
C GLU A 91 -11.47 -3.63 -2.76
N VAL A 92 -10.26 -3.18 -2.42
CA VAL A 92 -9.67 -1.93 -2.89
C VAL A 92 -8.46 -2.26 -3.73
N SER A 93 -8.29 -1.53 -4.84
CA SER A 93 -7.05 -1.55 -5.61
C SER A 93 -6.31 -0.24 -5.37
N ALA A 94 -5.05 -0.33 -5.00
CA ALA A 94 -4.29 0.86 -4.62
C ALA A 94 -2.87 0.80 -5.12
N LEU A 95 -2.25 1.98 -5.15
CA LEU A 95 -0.82 2.12 -5.35
C LEU A 95 -0.19 2.61 -4.06
N LEU A 96 1.00 2.09 -3.80
CA LEU A 96 1.86 2.53 -2.71
C LEU A 96 3.15 3.09 -3.29
N PHE A 97 3.63 4.18 -2.73
CA PHE A 97 4.91 4.76 -3.14
C PHE A 97 5.75 4.96 -1.89
N GLU A 98 6.88 4.27 -1.83
CA GLU A 98 7.69 4.20 -0.61
C GLU A 98 9.12 3.76 -0.94
N PRO A 99 10.09 3.98 -0.06
CA PRO A 99 11.46 3.57 -0.30
C PRO A 99 11.60 2.07 -0.49
N LYS A 100 12.57 1.67 -1.29
CA LYS A 100 12.92 0.25 -1.47
C LYS A 100 13.24 -0.36 -0.12
N GLY A 101 12.85 -1.62 0.05
CA GLY A 101 13.10 -2.35 1.28
C GLY A 101 12.11 -2.11 2.39
N THR A 102 11.09 -1.27 2.16
CA THR A 102 10.04 -1.05 3.16
C THR A 102 9.24 -2.34 3.34
N VAL A 103 9.16 -2.82 4.59
CA VAL A 103 8.39 -4.01 4.93
C VAL A 103 6.93 -3.61 5.09
N ASN A 104 6.02 -4.38 4.48
CA ASN A 104 4.59 -4.01 4.44
C ASN A 104 3.96 -3.84 5.83
N THR A 105 4.38 -4.62 6.81
CA THR A 105 3.88 -4.52 8.19
C THR A 105 4.70 -3.57 9.06
N GLY A 106 5.66 -2.87 8.49
CA GLY A 106 6.51 -1.94 9.25
C GLY A 106 7.15 -2.62 10.44
N ASP A 107 6.89 -2.09 11.63
CA ASP A 107 7.46 -2.59 12.88
C ASP A 107 6.63 -3.70 13.53
N ALA A 108 5.46 -4.03 13.00
CA ALA A 108 4.54 -4.99 13.64
C ALA A 108 4.94 -6.45 13.40
N GLY A 109 5.40 -6.79 12.19
CA GLY A 109 5.63 -8.18 11.81
C GLY A 109 4.33 -9.00 11.79
N GLY A 110 4.45 -10.31 11.95
CA GLY A 110 3.32 -11.21 12.08
C GLY A 110 2.85 -11.81 10.76
N ASP A 111 1.64 -12.40 10.79
CA ASP A 111 1.10 -13.20 9.68
C ASP A 111 0.83 -12.40 8.41
N ARG A 112 0.64 -11.09 8.53
CA ARG A 112 0.39 -10.22 7.38
C ARG A 112 1.66 -9.79 6.67
N THR A 113 2.85 -10.08 7.22
CA THR A 113 4.11 -9.74 6.56
C THR A 113 4.25 -10.55 5.27
N ALA A 114 4.50 -9.86 4.17
CA ALA A 114 4.65 -10.46 2.85
C ALA A 114 5.91 -9.93 2.18
N GLU A 115 6.56 -10.79 1.41
CA GLU A 115 7.67 -10.38 0.57
C GLU A 115 7.14 -9.61 -0.64
N LEU A 116 7.92 -8.62 -1.08
CA LEU A 116 7.60 -7.87 -2.29
C LEU A 116 7.69 -8.81 -3.49
N GLN A 117 6.63 -8.83 -4.30
CA GLN A 117 6.57 -9.62 -5.52
C GLN A 117 6.95 -8.77 -6.72
N GLU A 118 7.48 -9.41 -7.74
CA GLU A 118 7.75 -8.77 -9.03
C GLU A 118 6.61 -9.07 -10.01
N LEU A 119 6.33 -8.12 -10.87
CA LEU A 119 5.38 -8.29 -11.96
C LEU A 119 6.07 -8.49 -13.28
#